data_44b067f9c34ceb23b662e86eb812fd43
#
_entry.id   44b067f9c34ceb23b662e86eb812fd43
#
_cell.length_a   1.000
_cell.length_b   1.000
_cell.length_c   1.000
_cell.angle_alpha   90.00
_cell.angle_beta   90.00
_cell.angle_gamma   90.00
#
_symmetry.space_group_name_H-M   'P 1'
#
loop_
_entity.id
_entity.type
_entity.pdbx_description
1 polymer ?
#
loop_
_entity_poly.entity_id
_entity_poly.type
_entity_poly.pdbx_seq_one_letter_code
_entity_poly.pdbx_strand_id
1 'polypeptide(L)'
;MNVFRGARGKNLQPAFYEGRLNAEGINIAIVASKWNEFITGRLLEGAVGAFERLGGKEESVAVYRVPGAFEIPLLALRLAETGRFDAIICLGTIIRGQTPHFDFIANEVTRGIGQASLDTGVPVVFGIVTADTVDQAIDRAGVKLGNKGFEAAMTAVELANLYKETFKE
;
A
#
# COMPACT_ATOMS: atom_id res chain seq x y z
N MET A 1 -4.42 16.18 -23.67
CA MET A 1 -5.55 17.10 -23.47
C MET A 1 -6.80 16.47 -24.08
N ASN A 2 -7.55 15.71 -23.26
CA ASN A 2 -8.77 15.01 -23.72
C ASN A 2 -9.95 15.97 -23.57
N VAL A 3 -10.49 16.42 -24.70
CA VAL A 3 -11.67 17.29 -24.75
C VAL A 3 -12.90 16.41 -24.95
N PHE A 4 -13.74 16.30 -23.93
CA PHE A 4 -15.04 15.63 -24.01
C PHE A 4 -16.03 16.59 -24.70
N ARG A 5 -16.48 16.26 -25.93
CA ARG A 5 -17.53 16.99 -26.63
C ARG A 5 -18.91 16.46 -26.24
N GLY A 6 -19.64 17.22 -25.44
CA GLY A 6 -21.05 16.94 -25.18
C GLY A 6 -21.95 17.31 -26.37
N ALA A 7 -23.10 16.67 -26.48
CA ALA A 7 -24.05 16.74 -27.59
C ALA A 7 -24.66 18.13 -27.92
N ARG A 8 -24.22 19.24 -27.33
CA ARG A 8 -24.70 20.61 -27.58
C ARG A 8 -23.58 21.66 -27.58
N GLY A 9 -22.40 21.34 -28.06
CA GLY A 9 -21.39 22.36 -28.35
C GLY A 9 -20.80 23.14 -27.14
N LYS A 10 -21.12 22.76 -25.89
CA LYS A 10 -20.45 23.29 -24.70
C LYS A 10 -19.30 22.33 -24.33
N ASN A 11 -18.08 22.86 -24.35
CA ASN A 11 -16.93 22.12 -23.79
C ASN A 11 -17.12 22.01 -22.30
N LEU A 12 -17.39 20.77 -21.80
CA LEU A 12 -17.33 20.48 -20.36
C LEU A 12 -15.86 20.43 -19.96
N GLN A 13 -15.51 21.20 -18.95
CA GLN A 13 -14.19 21.14 -18.28
C GLN A 13 -14.41 20.65 -16.85
N PRO A 14 -14.41 19.32 -16.63
CA PRO A 14 -14.54 18.78 -15.28
C PRO A 14 -13.32 19.16 -14.45
N ALA A 15 -13.51 19.35 -13.14
CA ALA A 15 -12.41 19.45 -12.21
C ALA A 15 -11.77 18.06 -12.04
N PHE A 16 -10.44 18.01 -12.03
CA PHE A 16 -9.67 16.79 -11.79
C PHE A 16 -8.98 16.93 -10.43
N TYR A 17 -9.10 15.90 -9.61
CA TYR A 17 -8.44 15.80 -8.32
C TYR A 17 -7.53 14.57 -8.35
N GLU A 18 -6.24 14.78 -8.20
CA GLU A 18 -5.22 13.74 -8.18
C GLU A 18 -4.24 14.02 -7.04
N GLY A 19 -3.86 13.00 -6.27
CA GLY A 19 -2.87 13.14 -5.23
C GLY A 19 -1.49 13.41 -5.82
N ARG A 20 -0.69 14.21 -5.14
CA ARG A 20 0.68 14.48 -5.53
C ARG A 20 1.61 13.38 -5.06
N LEU A 21 2.62 13.05 -5.86
CA LEU A 21 3.70 12.16 -5.46
C LEU A 21 4.79 12.94 -4.71
N ASN A 22 4.42 13.49 -3.55
CA ASN A 22 5.31 14.21 -2.63
C ASN A 22 5.03 13.73 -1.20
N ALA A 23 6.05 13.14 -0.56
CA ALA A 23 5.93 12.59 0.79
C ALA A 23 6.28 13.62 1.89
N GLU A 24 6.58 14.87 1.55
CA GLU A 24 6.85 15.92 2.54
C GLU A 24 5.61 16.18 3.41
N GLY A 25 5.76 16.02 4.73
CA GLY A 25 4.66 16.19 5.68
C GLY A 25 3.65 15.03 5.70
N ILE A 26 3.96 13.91 5.06
CA ILE A 26 3.18 12.67 5.11
C ILE A 26 3.81 11.72 6.13
N ASN A 27 3.00 11.17 7.05
CA ASN A 27 3.42 10.17 8.02
C ASN A 27 2.84 8.82 7.64
N ILE A 28 3.68 7.79 7.52
CA ILE A 28 3.25 6.44 7.16
C ILE A 28 3.64 5.40 8.21
N ALA A 29 2.82 4.37 8.35
CA ALA A 29 3.23 3.13 8.99
C ALA A 29 3.36 2.03 7.94
N ILE A 30 4.39 1.19 8.08
CA ILE A 30 4.58 -0.01 7.27
C ILE A 30 4.41 -1.22 8.20
N VAL A 31 3.46 -2.09 7.89
CA VAL A 31 3.26 -3.36 8.59
C VAL A 31 3.80 -4.47 7.69
N ALA A 32 4.90 -5.10 8.11
CA ALA A 32 5.60 -6.10 7.31
C ALA A 32 5.70 -7.45 8.02
N SER A 33 5.33 -8.55 7.32
CA SER A 33 5.48 -9.91 7.86
C SER A 33 6.95 -10.33 7.94
N LYS A 34 7.26 -11.22 8.92
CA LYS A 34 8.59 -11.81 9.05
C LYS A 34 8.76 -13.05 8.17
N TRP A 35 7.68 -13.80 7.93
CA TRP A 35 7.75 -14.97 7.06
C TRP A 35 8.09 -14.57 5.63
N ASN A 36 8.82 -15.43 4.94
CA ASN A 36 9.40 -15.17 3.61
C ASN A 36 10.30 -13.92 3.59
N GLU A 37 11.12 -13.77 4.62
CA GLU A 37 11.98 -12.58 4.89
C GLU A 37 12.79 -12.14 3.68
N PHE A 38 13.35 -13.08 2.92
CA PHE A 38 14.12 -12.77 1.71
C PHE A 38 13.33 -11.92 0.69
N ILE A 39 12.02 -12.18 0.57
CA ILE A 39 11.14 -11.46 -0.35
C ILE A 39 10.54 -10.24 0.35
N THR A 40 9.97 -10.43 1.55
CA THR A 40 9.32 -9.34 2.29
C THR A 40 10.30 -8.22 2.67
N GLY A 41 11.56 -8.56 2.95
CA GLY A 41 12.63 -7.59 3.18
C GLY A 41 12.89 -6.71 1.95
N ARG A 42 12.91 -7.30 0.75
CA ARG A 42 13.02 -6.55 -0.50
C ARG A 42 11.81 -5.63 -0.78
N LEU A 43 10.61 -6.07 -0.41
CA LEU A 43 9.42 -5.22 -0.49
C LEU A 43 9.54 -4.03 0.47
N LEU A 44 10.02 -4.26 1.69
CA LEU A 44 10.24 -3.22 2.68
C LEU A 44 11.29 -2.21 2.23
N GLU A 45 12.45 -2.67 1.74
CA GLU A 45 13.49 -1.83 1.14
C GLU A 45 12.92 -0.97 0.00
N GLY A 46 12.11 -1.58 -0.88
CA GLY A 46 11.45 -0.88 -1.97
C GLY A 46 10.48 0.20 -1.49
N ALA A 47 9.68 -0.08 -0.45
CA ALA A 47 8.73 0.87 0.09
C ALA A 47 9.42 2.06 0.77
N VAL A 48 10.41 1.81 1.62
CA VAL A 48 11.20 2.85 2.31
C VAL A 48 11.94 3.71 1.29
N GLY A 49 12.62 3.08 0.32
CA GLY A 49 13.36 3.80 -0.73
C GLY A 49 12.44 4.63 -1.65
N ALA A 50 11.21 4.19 -1.91
CA ALA A 50 10.22 4.98 -2.65
C ALA A 50 9.81 6.23 -1.85
N PHE A 51 9.48 6.04 -0.57
CA PHE A 51 9.07 7.12 0.31
C PHE A 51 10.17 8.20 0.45
N GLU A 52 11.42 7.77 0.63
CA GLU A 52 12.59 8.66 0.68
C GLU A 52 12.77 9.46 -0.63
N ARG A 53 12.66 8.79 -1.79
CA ARG A 53 12.77 9.44 -3.11
C ARG A 53 11.68 10.48 -3.36
N LEU A 54 10.53 10.31 -2.72
CA LEU A 54 9.41 11.27 -2.78
C LEU A 54 9.56 12.42 -1.78
N GLY A 55 10.67 12.53 -1.06
CA GLY A 55 10.93 13.59 -0.08
C GLY A 55 10.46 13.25 1.35
N GLY A 56 10.12 11.99 1.61
CA GLY A 56 9.77 11.51 2.95
C GLY A 56 11.00 11.48 3.87
N LYS A 57 10.77 11.73 5.16
CA LYS A 57 11.82 11.74 6.18
C LYS A 57 11.77 10.49 7.03
N GLU A 58 12.92 10.10 7.60
CA GLU A 58 13.04 8.93 8.46
C GLU A 58 12.07 8.98 9.66
N GLU A 59 11.95 10.13 10.31
CA GLU A 59 11.05 10.34 11.44
C GLU A 59 9.55 10.22 11.08
N SER A 60 9.23 10.25 9.79
CA SER A 60 7.85 10.13 9.27
C SER A 60 7.47 8.70 8.86
N VAL A 61 8.38 7.74 9.05
CA VAL A 61 8.15 6.32 8.75
C VAL A 61 8.25 5.49 10.01
N ALA A 62 7.23 4.69 10.31
CA ALA A 62 7.27 3.69 11.38
C ALA A 62 7.10 2.29 10.80
N VAL A 63 8.04 1.38 11.08
CA VAL A 63 7.99 0.00 10.61
C VAL A 63 7.61 -0.95 11.75
N TYR A 64 6.57 -1.73 11.54
CA TYR A 64 6.05 -2.73 12.46
C TYR A 64 6.22 -4.13 11.86
N ARG A 65 6.84 -5.05 12.59
CA ARG A 65 7.09 -6.41 12.13
C ARG A 65 6.15 -7.40 12.84
N VAL A 66 5.35 -8.12 12.04
CA VAL A 66 4.43 -9.17 12.52
C VAL A 66 4.90 -10.56 12.07
N PRO A 67 4.49 -11.65 12.74
CA PRO A 67 4.95 -13.00 12.38
C PRO A 67 4.63 -13.38 10.94
N GLY A 68 3.38 -13.35 10.54
CA GLY A 68 2.92 -13.74 9.21
C GLY A 68 2.01 -12.70 8.56
N ALA A 69 1.53 -13.00 7.36
CA ALA A 69 0.61 -12.12 6.65
C ALA A 69 -0.77 -12.02 7.34
N PHE A 70 -1.19 -13.08 8.02
CA PHE A 70 -2.50 -13.15 8.69
C PHE A 70 -2.64 -12.13 9.83
N GLU A 71 -1.55 -11.75 10.47
CA GLU A 71 -1.53 -10.77 11.56
C GLU A 71 -1.54 -9.31 11.08
N ILE A 72 -1.29 -9.07 9.79
CA ILE A 72 -1.20 -7.72 9.23
C ILE A 72 -2.50 -6.91 9.37
N PRO A 73 -3.70 -7.44 9.00
CA PRO A 73 -4.92 -6.64 8.98
C PRO A 73 -5.29 -6.04 10.34
N LEU A 74 -5.17 -6.82 11.41
CA LEU A 74 -5.51 -6.33 12.75
C LEU A 74 -4.58 -5.19 13.18
N LEU A 75 -3.26 -5.35 12.95
CA LEU A 75 -2.33 -4.29 13.33
C LEU A 75 -2.51 -3.05 12.46
N ALA A 76 -2.77 -3.22 11.16
CA ALA A 76 -3.04 -2.11 10.24
C ALA A 76 -4.29 -1.31 10.67
N LEU A 77 -5.37 -1.99 11.03
CA LEU A 77 -6.58 -1.37 11.58
C LEU A 77 -6.24 -0.54 12.83
N ARG A 78 -5.57 -1.15 13.81
CA ARG A 78 -5.24 -0.48 15.08
C ARG A 78 -4.33 0.74 14.88
N LEU A 79 -3.38 0.67 13.94
CA LEU A 79 -2.51 1.81 13.61
C LEU A 79 -3.29 2.93 12.92
N ALA A 80 -4.20 2.59 12.00
CA ALA A 80 -5.06 3.57 11.33
C ALA A 80 -5.97 4.32 12.32
N GLU A 81 -6.53 3.62 13.32
CA GLU A 81 -7.36 4.21 14.38
C GLU A 81 -6.61 5.22 15.28
N THR A 82 -5.27 5.19 15.31
CA THR A 82 -4.49 6.11 16.15
C THR A 82 -4.52 7.56 15.66
N GLY A 83 -4.89 7.81 14.40
CA GLY A 83 -4.83 9.13 13.78
C GLY A 83 -3.41 9.68 13.58
N ARG A 84 -2.37 8.89 13.85
CA ARG A 84 -0.96 9.31 13.75
C ARG A 84 -0.41 9.24 12.33
N PHE A 85 -1.04 8.44 11.48
CA PHE A 85 -0.54 8.12 10.13
C PHE A 85 -1.53 8.57 9.08
N ASP A 86 -1.01 9.11 7.98
CA ASP A 86 -1.79 9.52 6.83
C ASP A 86 -2.10 8.35 5.89
N ALA A 87 -1.29 7.28 5.96
CA ALA A 87 -1.52 6.01 5.27
C ALA A 87 -0.79 4.86 5.97
N ILE A 88 -1.32 3.64 5.79
CA ILE A 88 -0.71 2.38 6.27
C ILE A 88 -0.34 1.54 5.06
N ILE A 89 0.87 0.99 5.02
CA ILE A 89 1.33 0.08 3.97
C ILE A 89 1.46 -1.32 4.54
N CYS A 90 0.79 -2.29 3.92
CA CYS A 90 0.81 -3.69 4.32
C CYS A 90 1.73 -4.48 3.39
N LEU A 91 2.82 -5.04 3.91
CA LEU A 91 3.80 -5.81 3.14
C LEU A 91 3.89 -7.25 3.65
N GLY A 92 3.82 -8.19 2.74
CA GLY A 92 3.95 -9.61 3.03
C GLY A 92 4.03 -10.44 1.77
N THR A 93 4.35 -11.72 1.95
CA THR A 93 4.42 -12.67 0.85
C THR A 93 3.72 -13.95 1.23
N ILE A 94 2.76 -14.39 0.41
CA ILE A 94 2.01 -15.62 0.55
C ILE A 94 2.31 -16.48 -0.67
N ILE A 95 2.93 -17.65 -0.46
CA ILE A 95 3.33 -18.56 -1.53
C ILE A 95 2.51 -19.83 -1.41
N ARG A 96 1.97 -20.30 -2.53
CA ARG A 96 1.14 -21.51 -2.58
C ARG A 96 1.95 -22.74 -2.17
N GLY A 97 1.45 -23.45 -1.17
CA GLY A 97 1.94 -24.75 -0.75
C GLY A 97 1.07 -25.88 -1.32
N GLN A 98 1.25 -27.08 -0.76
CA GLN A 98 0.53 -28.28 -1.19
C GLN A 98 -0.90 -28.38 -0.65
N THR A 99 -1.27 -27.52 0.28
CA THR A 99 -2.60 -27.52 0.93
C THR A 99 -3.39 -26.27 0.55
N PRO A 100 -4.72 -26.26 0.73
CA PRO A 100 -5.55 -25.09 0.46
C PRO A 100 -5.34 -23.91 1.43
N HIS A 101 -4.39 -24.01 2.35
CA HIS A 101 -4.07 -22.97 3.33
C HIS A 101 -3.78 -21.61 2.68
N PHE A 102 -3.11 -21.60 1.52
CA PHE A 102 -2.84 -20.39 0.74
C PHE A 102 -4.11 -19.59 0.47
N ASP A 103 -5.18 -20.25 0.00
CA ASP A 103 -6.42 -19.59 -0.42
C ASP A 103 -7.14 -18.97 0.79
N PHE A 104 -7.12 -19.64 1.94
CA PHE A 104 -7.69 -19.09 3.17
C PHE A 104 -6.94 -17.86 3.65
N ILE A 105 -5.62 -17.92 3.72
CA ILE A 105 -4.79 -16.79 4.16
C ILE A 105 -4.89 -15.62 3.18
N ALA A 106 -4.75 -15.86 1.87
CA ALA A 106 -4.78 -14.81 0.87
C ALA A 106 -6.12 -14.06 0.86
N ASN A 107 -7.24 -14.79 0.95
CA ASN A 107 -8.57 -14.19 0.99
C ASN A 107 -8.80 -13.35 2.24
N GLU A 108 -8.47 -13.89 3.43
CA GLU A 108 -8.70 -13.19 4.70
C GLU A 108 -7.81 -11.95 4.85
N VAL A 109 -6.55 -12.04 4.45
CA VAL A 109 -5.62 -10.90 4.46
C VAL A 109 -6.10 -9.80 3.52
N THR A 110 -6.51 -10.15 2.31
CA THR A 110 -7.02 -9.18 1.32
C THR A 110 -8.28 -8.48 1.84
N ARG A 111 -9.25 -9.27 2.32
CA ARG A 111 -10.49 -8.75 2.88
C ARG A 111 -10.24 -7.86 4.10
N GLY A 112 -9.40 -8.31 5.02
CA GLY A 112 -9.12 -7.58 6.25
C GLY A 112 -8.39 -6.26 6.02
N ILE A 113 -7.45 -6.19 5.07
CA ILE A 113 -6.76 -4.94 4.69
C ILE A 113 -7.75 -3.94 4.08
N GLY A 114 -8.59 -4.40 3.14
CA GLY A 114 -9.62 -3.56 2.55
C GLY A 114 -10.63 -3.06 3.58
N GLN A 115 -11.07 -3.93 4.49
CA GLN A 115 -11.99 -3.56 5.56
C GLN A 115 -11.39 -2.53 6.51
N ALA A 116 -10.12 -2.67 6.90
CA ALA A 116 -9.43 -1.69 7.75
C ALA A 116 -9.42 -0.28 7.14
N SER A 117 -9.24 -0.19 5.82
CA SER A 117 -9.31 1.10 5.11
C SER A 117 -10.71 1.70 5.14
N LEU A 118 -11.75 0.89 4.88
CA LEU A 118 -13.14 1.35 4.87
C LEU A 118 -13.63 1.79 6.26
N ASP A 119 -13.28 1.03 7.30
CA ASP A 119 -13.73 1.28 8.66
C ASP A 119 -13.10 2.55 9.26
N THR A 120 -11.87 2.87 8.88
CA THR A 120 -11.11 3.99 9.45
C THR A 120 -11.10 5.24 8.59
N GLY A 121 -11.40 5.12 7.29
CA GLY A 121 -11.23 6.22 6.33
C GLY A 121 -9.76 6.59 6.07
N VAL A 122 -8.79 5.83 6.61
CA VAL A 122 -7.37 5.99 6.35
C VAL A 122 -6.96 5.06 5.21
N PRO A 123 -6.18 5.50 4.21
CA PRO A 123 -5.64 4.61 3.19
C PRO A 123 -4.81 3.48 3.79
N VAL A 124 -5.28 2.24 3.67
CA VAL A 124 -4.54 1.03 4.03
C VAL A 124 -4.19 0.29 2.75
N VAL A 125 -2.94 0.38 2.35
CA VAL A 125 -2.48 -0.02 1.02
C VAL A 125 -2.01 -1.46 0.99
N PHE A 126 -2.50 -2.22 0.01
CA PHE A 126 -2.21 -3.62 -0.18
C PHE A 126 -0.89 -3.81 -0.96
N GLY A 127 0.18 -4.13 -0.26
CA GLY A 127 1.48 -4.51 -0.81
C GLY A 127 1.83 -5.99 -0.57
N ILE A 128 0.80 -6.87 -0.49
CA ILE A 128 1.00 -8.30 -0.31
C ILE A 128 1.26 -8.96 -1.67
N VAL A 129 2.32 -9.71 -1.76
CA VAL A 129 2.60 -10.58 -2.92
C VAL A 129 1.96 -11.93 -2.69
N THR A 130 1.07 -12.34 -3.60
CA THR A 130 0.54 -13.71 -3.68
C THR A 130 1.11 -14.37 -4.92
N ALA A 131 1.68 -15.57 -4.79
CA ALA A 131 2.34 -16.25 -5.88
C ALA A 131 2.20 -17.77 -5.77
N ASP A 132 2.15 -18.46 -6.90
CA ASP A 132 2.14 -19.92 -6.93
C ASP A 132 3.53 -20.51 -6.69
N THR A 133 4.59 -19.77 -7.04
CA THR A 133 5.98 -20.19 -6.86
C THR A 133 6.83 -19.11 -6.21
N VAL A 134 7.97 -19.53 -5.64
CA VAL A 134 8.97 -18.61 -5.08
C VAL A 134 9.52 -17.67 -6.15
N ASP A 135 9.78 -18.17 -7.36
CA ASP A 135 10.31 -17.36 -8.47
C ASP A 135 9.35 -16.23 -8.87
N GLN A 136 8.05 -16.53 -8.95
CA GLN A 136 7.03 -15.49 -9.19
C GLN A 136 7.02 -14.41 -8.09
N ALA A 137 7.19 -14.81 -6.84
CA ALA A 137 7.24 -13.86 -5.73
C ALA A 137 8.51 -12.99 -5.78
N ILE A 138 9.66 -13.57 -6.13
CA ILE A 138 10.94 -12.86 -6.31
C ILE A 138 10.82 -11.85 -7.46
N ASP A 139 10.20 -12.19 -8.57
CA ASP A 139 9.99 -11.28 -9.70
C ASP A 139 9.19 -10.02 -9.31
N ARG A 140 8.31 -10.11 -8.32
CA ARG A 140 7.51 -9.00 -7.79
C ARG A 140 8.23 -8.19 -6.70
N ALA A 141 9.40 -8.64 -6.28
CA ALA A 141 10.20 -7.99 -5.24
C ALA A 141 11.41 -7.21 -5.80
N GLY A 142 11.37 -6.81 -7.06
CA GLY A 142 12.36 -5.92 -7.67
C GLY A 142 13.37 -6.60 -8.60
N VAL A 143 13.19 -7.88 -8.94
CA VAL A 143 14.13 -8.58 -9.84
C VAL A 143 13.77 -8.38 -11.31
N LYS A 144 12.50 -8.54 -11.70
CA LYS A 144 12.09 -8.50 -13.11
C LYS A 144 10.87 -7.62 -13.40
N LEU A 145 9.85 -7.68 -12.54
CA LEU A 145 8.53 -7.08 -12.78
C LEU A 145 8.22 -5.91 -11.82
N GLY A 146 9.22 -5.11 -11.46
CA GLY A 146 9.07 -4.04 -10.50
C GLY A 146 9.10 -4.53 -9.05
N ASN A 147 8.77 -3.66 -8.10
CA ASN A 147 8.76 -3.97 -6.69
C ASN A 147 7.42 -3.54 -6.08
N LYS A 148 6.63 -4.51 -5.61
CA LYS A 148 5.29 -4.25 -5.03
C LYS A 148 5.32 -3.38 -3.78
N GLY A 149 6.41 -3.38 -3.02
CA GLY A 149 6.59 -2.45 -1.91
C GLY A 149 6.78 -1.01 -2.38
N PHE A 150 7.59 -0.81 -3.42
CA PHE A 150 7.75 0.49 -4.07
C PHE A 150 6.41 1.04 -4.59
N GLU A 151 5.66 0.22 -5.33
CA GLU A 151 4.35 0.58 -5.87
C GLU A 151 3.36 0.93 -4.75
N ALA A 152 3.37 0.15 -3.66
CA ALA A 152 2.50 0.40 -2.51
C ALA A 152 2.83 1.74 -1.80
N ALA A 153 4.11 2.10 -1.70
CA ALA A 153 4.51 3.39 -1.13
C ALA A 153 4.09 4.57 -2.02
N MET A 154 4.25 4.43 -3.33
CA MET A 154 3.73 5.43 -4.29
C MET A 154 2.24 5.66 -4.10
N THR A 155 1.46 4.57 -4.09
CA THR A 155 0.01 4.60 -3.87
C THR A 155 -0.36 5.23 -2.52
N ALA A 156 0.38 4.91 -1.46
CA ALA A 156 0.12 5.47 -0.13
C ALA A 156 0.32 6.99 -0.10
N VAL A 157 1.40 7.48 -0.70
CA VAL A 157 1.70 8.92 -0.77
C VAL A 157 0.66 9.65 -1.62
N GLU A 158 0.31 9.10 -2.78
CA GLU A 158 -0.71 9.67 -3.67
C GLU A 158 -2.07 9.79 -2.97
N LEU A 159 -2.55 8.70 -2.35
CA LEU A 159 -3.82 8.70 -1.63
C LEU A 159 -3.81 9.61 -0.41
N ALA A 160 -2.72 9.63 0.37
CA ALA A 160 -2.59 10.51 1.52
C ALA A 160 -2.71 12.00 1.12
N ASN A 161 -2.08 12.40 0.03
CA ASN A 161 -2.20 13.77 -0.50
C ASN A 161 -3.60 14.06 -1.03
N LEU A 162 -4.19 13.15 -1.81
CA LEU A 162 -5.55 13.31 -2.30
C LEU A 162 -6.56 13.47 -1.18
N TYR A 163 -6.42 12.68 -0.10
CA TYR A 163 -7.31 12.73 1.05
C TYR A 163 -7.13 14.02 1.86
N LYS A 164 -5.87 14.48 2.05
CA LYS A 164 -5.61 15.78 2.69
C LYS A 164 -6.23 16.94 1.92
N GLU A 165 -6.11 16.93 0.59
CA GLU A 165 -6.65 17.99 -0.25
C GLU A 165 -8.20 17.95 -0.32
N THR A 166 -8.80 16.76 -0.19
CA THR A 166 -10.25 16.60 -0.38
C THR A 166 -11.05 16.65 0.92
N PHE A 167 -10.52 16.10 2.03
CA PHE A 167 -11.30 15.83 3.24
C PHE A 167 -10.75 16.44 4.54
N LYS A 168 -9.50 16.90 4.56
CA LYS A 168 -8.94 17.59 5.74
C LYS A 168 -9.07 19.11 5.52
N GLU A 169 -9.82 19.75 6.42
CA GLU A 169 -9.83 21.19 6.61
C GLU A 169 -8.55 21.67 7.28
#